data_84bece5fe8c1fb47fde29dae228a2848
#
_entry.id   84bece5fe8c1fb47fde29dae228a2848
#
_cell.length_a   1.000
_cell.length_b   1.000
_cell.length_c   1.000
_cell.angle_alpha   90.00
_cell.angle_beta   90.00
_cell.angle_gamma   90.00
#
_symmetry.space_group_name_H-M   'P 1'
#
loop_
_entity.id
_entity.type
_entity.pdbx_description
1 polymer ?
#
loop_
_entity_poly.entity_id
_entity_poly.type
_entity_poly.pdbx_seq_one_letter_code
_entity_poly.pdbx_strand_id
1 'polypeptide(L)'
;MRAAEQDRADVAAARTAWRAQAPTLDPTRLVLLDESGVRRDLIRRYGRGRRGARVTDAAPDGRWHTTTFLAGLRVEGLVAPGVFDGPIDTASFTAWVEQVLVPTLRPGDIVILDNLSCHQSPAVRHALEAVGAHLWFLPKYSPDFNPIELCFAKLKAILRAARCRTVETIWQTIGQCIPRFSAAECQQYFRHCGYSAAAVRS
;
A
#
# COMPACT_ATOMS: atom_id res chain seq x y z
N MET A 1 10.44 4.43 13.11
CA MET A 1 10.44 3.47 14.25
C MET A 1 10.32 2.09 13.61
N ARG A 2 11.19 1.12 13.93
CA ARG A 2 11.11 -0.25 13.42
C ARG A 2 10.45 -1.16 14.47
N ALA A 3 9.81 -2.25 14.04
CA ALA A 3 9.25 -3.24 14.95
C ALA A 3 10.37 -4.02 15.65
N ALA A 4 10.25 -4.24 16.96
CA ALA A 4 11.23 -5.02 17.74
C ALA A 4 11.34 -6.46 17.24
N GLU A 5 10.24 -7.00 16.69
CA GLU A 5 10.14 -8.35 16.14
C GLU A 5 11.07 -8.58 14.93
N GLN A 6 11.58 -7.53 14.32
CA GLN A 6 12.59 -7.65 13.24
C GLN A 6 13.92 -8.24 13.72
N ASP A 7 14.18 -8.21 15.04
CA ASP A 7 15.40 -8.76 15.64
C ASP A 7 15.29 -10.29 15.94
N ARG A 8 14.12 -10.89 15.74
CA ARG A 8 13.95 -12.35 15.81
C ARG A 8 14.78 -13.01 14.72
N ALA A 9 15.48 -14.10 15.05
CA ALA A 9 16.42 -14.78 14.15
C ALA A 9 15.75 -15.25 12.84
N ASP A 10 14.52 -15.79 12.92
CA ASP A 10 13.73 -16.20 11.75
C ASP A 10 13.39 -15.04 10.83
N VAL A 11 12.94 -13.91 11.41
CA VAL A 11 12.60 -12.70 10.66
C VAL A 11 13.84 -12.06 10.05
N ALA A 12 14.93 -11.95 10.82
CA ALA A 12 16.19 -11.38 10.33
C ALA A 12 16.77 -12.17 9.15
N ALA A 13 16.74 -13.51 9.22
CA ALA A 13 17.16 -14.39 8.12
C ALA A 13 16.30 -14.19 6.87
N ALA A 14 14.95 -14.20 7.01
CA ALA A 14 14.02 -13.97 5.91
C ALA A 14 14.20 -12.58 5.27
N ARG A 15 14.41 -11.53 6.06
CA ARG A 15 14.71 -10.17 5.58
C ARG A 15 16.03 -10.07 4.84
N THR A 16 17.05 -10.80 5.30
CA THR A 16 18.35 -10.86 4.61
C THR A 16 18.22 -11.54 3.24
N ALA A 17 17.51 -12.67 3.19
CA ALA A 17 17.23 -13.36 1.94
C ALA A 17 16.44 -12.46 0.97
N TRP A 18 15.42 -11.74 1.45
CA TRP A 18 14.64 -10.81 0.63
C TRP A 18 15.50 -9.68 0.06
N ARG A 19 16.37 -9.07 0.87
CA ARG A 19 17.29 -8.02 0.40
C ARG A 19 18.23 -8.49 -0.69
N ALA A 20 18.65 -9.76 -0.66
CA ALA A 20 19.48 -10.35 -1.70
C ALA A 20 18.66 -10.62 -2.98
N GLN A 21 17.39 -10.99 -2.84
CA GLN A 21 16.52 -11.35 -3.95
C GLN A 21 15.88 -10.13 -4.64
N ALA A 22 15.42 -9.14 -3.89
CA ALA A 22 14.66 -8.00 -4.41
C ALA A 22 15.34 -7.28 -5.59
N PRO A 23 16.66 -7.03 -5.61
CA PRO A 23 17.35 -6.40 -6.74
C PRO A 23 17.38 -7.25 -8.02
N THR A 24 17.11 -8.56 -7.94
CA THR A 24 17.12 -9.48 -9.09
C THR A 24 15.75 -9.56 -9.79
N LEU A 25 14.71 -9.01 -9.16
CA LEU A 25 13.36 -9.03 -9.68
C LEU A 25 13.20 -7.93 -10.74
N ASP A 26 12.45 -8.24 -11.81
CA ASP A 26 12.04 -7.23 -12.79
C ASP A 26 10.90 -6.37 -12.20
N PRO A 27 11.15 -5.08 -11.89
CA PRO A 27 10.13 -4.23 -11.27
C PRO A 27 8.88 -4.04 -12.13
N THR A 28 8.97 -4.24 -13.45
CA THR A 28 7.83 -4.08 -14.36
C THR A 28 6.81 -5.22 -14.22
N ARG A 29 7.22 -6.32 -13.62
CA ARG A 29 6.38 -7.50 -13.32
C ARG A 29 5.83 -7.49 -11.90
N LEU A 30 6.26 -6.55 -11.06
CA LEU A 30 5.84 -6.53 -9.66
C LEU A 30 4.54 -5.75 -9.49
N VAL A 31 3.65 -6.30 -8.68
CA VAL A 31 2.42 -5.66 -8.20
C VAL A 31 2.40 -5.79 -6.68
N LEU A 32 2.72 -4.71 -5.98
CA LEU A 32 2.70 -4.72 -4.52
C LEU A 32 1.36 -4.23 -4.02
N LEU A 33 0.70 -5.04 -3.21
CA LEU A 33 -0.62 -4.76 -2.64
C LEU A 33 -0.52 -4.45 -1.16
N ASP A 34 -1.42 -3.58 -0.71
CA ASP A 34 -1.62 -3.34 0.72
C ASP A 34 -2.92 -2.56 0.97
N GLU A 35 -3.36 -2.51 2.25
CA GLU A 35 -4.48 -1.73 2.70
C GLU A 35 -4.05 -0.53 3.54
N SER A 36 -4.77 0.54 3.40
CA SER A 36 -4.58 1.72 4.23
C SER A 36 -5.87 2.19 4.87
N GLY A 37 -5.94 2.08 6.19
CA GLY A 37 -7.03 2.68 6.97
C GLY A 37 -6.94 4.20 6.95
N VAL A 38 -8.06 4.84 6.55
CA VAL A 38 -8.25 6.29 6.56
C VAL A 38 -9.42 6.62 7.48
N ARG A 39 -9.20 7.50 8.45
CA ARG A 39 -10.21 7.92 9.42
C ARG A 39 -10.60 9.38 9.18
N ARG A 40 -11.84 9.76 9.53
CA ARG A 40 -12.32 11.14 9.44
C ARG A 40 -11.57 12.13 10.34
N ASP A 41 -10.92 11.63 11.40
CA ASP A 41 -10.07 12.40 12.31
C ASP A 41 -8.64 12.61 11.78
N LEU A 42 -8.39 12.33 10.51
CA LEU A 42 -7.08 12.53 9.90
C LEU A 42 -6.78 14.03 9.75
N ILE A 43 -6.31 14.63 10.85
CA ILE A 43 -5.95 16.05 10.95
C ILE A 43 -4.43 16.25 10.96
N ARG A 44 -4.02 17.47 10.69
CA ARG A 44 -2.62 17.87 10.95
C ARG A 44 -2.39 17.93 12.45
N ARG A 45 -1.42 17.15 12.94
CA ARG A 45 -1.04 17.13 14.37
C ARG A 45 -0.19 18.34 14.79
N TYR A 46 0.42 19.02 13.81
CA TYR A 46 1.32 20.15 14.03
C TYR A 46 0.97 21.29 13.10
N GLY A 47 1.02 22.51 13.61
CA GLY A 47 0.84 23.75 12.87
C GLY A 47 2.00 24.70 13.15
N ARG A 48 2.19 25.70 12.29
CA ARG A 48 3.13 26.82 12.51
C ARG A 48 2.32 28.07 12.82
N GLY A 49 2.68 28.77 13.90
CA GLY A 49 2.10 30.04 14.32
C GLY A 49 3.20 31.04 14.73
N ARG A 50 2.79 32.25 15.09
CA ARG A 50 3.71 33.25 15.64
C ARG A 50 4.32 32.74 16.95
N ARG A 51 5.58 33.07 17.18
CA ARG A 51 6.25 32.73 18.45
C ARG A 51 5.43 33.25 19.64
N GLY A 52 5.16 32.37 20.62
CA GLY A 52 4.36 32.70 21.80
C GLY A 52 2.83 32.57 21.61
N ALA A 53 2.33 32.30 20.37
CA ALA A 53 0.92 32.07 20.11
C ALA A 53 0.60 30.56 20.08
N ARG A 54 -0.51 30.18 20.73
CA ARG A 54 -1.03 28.81 20.67
C ARG A 54 -1.68 28.58 19.28
N VAL A 55 -1.28 27.54 18.59
CA VAL A 55 -1.94 27.09 17.36
C VAL A 55 -3.08 26.15 17.74
N THR A 56 -4.32 26.53 17.40
CA THR A 56 -5.51 25.71 17.62
C THR A 56 -6.11 25.29 16.29
N ASP A 57 -6.59 24.05 16.20
CA ASP A 57 -7.38 23.54 15.06
C ASP A 57 -8.53 22.67 15.63
N ALA A 58 -9.62 22.54 14.89
CA ALA A 58 -10.78 21.74 15.28
C ALA A 58 -10.72 20.38 14.61
N ALA A 59 -10.86 19.31 15.39
CA ALA A 59 -11.08 17.95 14.89
C ALA A 59 -12.58 17.64 14.89
N PRO A 60 -13.08 16.81 13.95
CA PRO A 60 -14.44 16.30 14.05
C PRO A 60 -14.57 15.47 15.32
N ASP A 61 -15.64 15.72 16.08
CA ASP A 61 -16.05 14.85 17.18
C ASP A 61 -17.01 13.79 16.66
N GLY A 62 -17.02 12.60 17.28
CA GLY A 62 -17.97 11.53 16.96
C GLY A 62 -17.35 10.14 16.77
N ARG A 63 -18.19 9.16 16.44
CA ARG A 63 -17.77 7.76 16.22
C ARG A 63 -16.76 7.67 15.08
N TRP A 64 -15.65 7.02 15.39
CA TRP A 64 -14.55 6.81 14.45
C TRP A 64 -14.99 5.86 13.33
N HIS A 65 -15.27 6.40 12.17
CA HIS A 65 -15.53 5.60 10.96
C HIS A 65 -14.21 5.45 10.21
N THR A 66 -13.81 4.22 9.95
CA THR A 66 -12.62 3.91 9.18
C THR A 66 -13.03 3.55 7.76
N THR A 67 -12.45 4.21 6.79
CA THR A 67 -12.48 3.81 5.39
C THR A 67 -11.22 3.02 5.09
N THR A 68 -11.32 1.86 4.48
CA THR A 68 -10.16 1.11 3.99
C THR A 68 -9.96 1.41 2.50
N PHE A 69 -8.78 1.90 2.16
CA PHE A 69 -8.33 2.03 0.77
C PHE A 69 -7.38 0.88 0.47
N LEU A 70 -7.71 0.09 -0.55
CA LEU A 70 -6.96 -1.06 -1.04
C LEU A 70 -6.51 -0.77 -2.47
N ALA A 71 -5.26 -1.05 -2.79
CA ALA A 71 -4.74 -0.86 -4.15
C ALA A 71 -3.51 -1.74 -4.40
N GLY A 72 -3.16 -1.89 -5.67
CA GLY A 72 -1.87 -2.37 -6.11
C GLY A 72 -0.98 -1.22 -6.59
N LEU A 73 0.32 -1.34 -6.41
CA LEU A 73 1.32 -0.45 -6.96
C LEU A 73 2.17 -1.17 -8.00
N ARG A 74 2.24 -0.60 -9.19
CA ARG A 74 3.18 -0.93 -10.25
C ARG A 74 4.17 0.22 -10.45
N VAL A 75 5.22 0.00 -11.19
CA VAL A 75 6.16 1.08 -11.59
C VAL A 75 5.49 2.15 -12.45
N GLU A 76 4.38 1.83 -13.11
CA GLU A 76 3.62 2.77 -13.93
C GLU A 76 2.60 3.59 -13.13
N GLY A 77 2.20 3.14 -11.94
CA GLY A 77 1.17 3.81 -11.14
C GLY A 77 0.39 2.86 -10.22
N LEU A 78 -0.66 3.41 -9.61
CA LEU A 78 -1.63 2.63 -8.83
C LEU A 78 -2.57 1.88 -9.76
N VAL A 79 -2.86 0.62 -9.41
CA VAL A 79 -3.79 -0.27 -10.13
C VAL A 79 -4.84 -0.82 -9.16
N ALA A 80 -5.98 -1.22 -9.71
CA ALA A 80 -7.05 -1.87 -8.97
C ALA A 80 -7.48 -1.11 -7.69
N PRO A 81 -7.68 0.23 -7.70
CA PRO A 81 -8.07 0.96 -6.50
C PRO A 81 -9.47 0.54 -6.03
N GLY A 82 -9.60 0.26 -4.73
CA GLY A 82 -10.85 -0.05 -4.06
C GLY A 82 -11.01 0.76 -2.76
N VAL A 83 -12.22 1.17 -2.46
CA VAL A 83 -12.55 1.88 -1.21
C VAL A 83 -13.68 1.13 -0.53
N PHE A 84 -13.49 0.81 0.74
CA PHE A 84 -14.42 0.04 1.54
C PHE A 84 -14.86 0.83 2.78
N ASP A 85 -16.12 0.68 3.13
CA ASP A 85 -16.66 1.25 4.36
C ASP A 85 -16.41 0.28 5.52
N GLY A 86 -15.40 0.58 6.32
CA GLY A 86 -14.93 -0.29 7.41
C GLY A 86 -13.70 -1.13 7.09
N PRO A 87 -13.35 -2.07 7.98
CA PRO A 87 -12.28 -3.03 7.76
C PRO A 87 -12.65 -4.03 6.65
N ILE A 88 -11.66 -4.53 5.93
CA ILE A 88 -11.86 -5.57 4.92
C ILE A 88 -11.71 -6.95 5.55
N ASP A 89 -12.62 -7.85 5.22
CA ASP A 89 -12.56 -9.26 5.58
C ASP A 89 -12.06 -10.13 4.42
N THR A 90 -11.84 -11.42 4.69
CA THR A 90 -11.35 -12.37 3.69
C THR A 90 -12.27 -12.48 2.48
N ALA A 91 -13.60 -12.43 2.67
CA ALA A 91 -14.57 -12.56 1.59
C ALA A 91 -14.52 -11.33 0.68
N SER A 92 -14.55 -10.13 1.26
CA SER A 92 -14.45 -8.86 0.53
C SER A 92 -13.10 -8.73 -0.19
N PHE A 93 -12.01 -9.15 0.46
CA PHE A 93 -10.68 -9.15 -0.16
C PHE A 93 -10.62 -10.11 -1.36
N THR A 94 -11.15 -11.33 -1.22
CA THR A 94 -11.20 -12.31 -2.31
C THR A 94 -12.02 -11.78 -3.48
N ALA A 95 -13.22 -11.24 -3.22
CA ALA A 95 -14.06 -10.65 -4.26
C ALA A 95 -13.36 -9.49 -4.98
N TRP A 96 -12.65 -8.63 -4.24
CA TRP A 96 -11.87 -7.56 -4.85
C TRP A 96 -10.72 -8.10 -5.72
N VAL A 97 -10.01 -9.14 -5.26
CA VAL A 97 -8.97 -9.79 -6.07
C VAL A 97 -9.55 -10.30 -7.38
N GLU A 98 -10.64 -11.04 -7.33
CA GLU A 98 -11.26 -11.65 -8.52
C GLU A 98 -11.83 -10.61 -9.50
N GLN A 99 -12.52 -9.60 -8.97
CA GLN A 99 -13.31 -8.67 -9.79
C GLN A 99 -12.53 -7.41 -10.21
N VAL A 100 -11.55 -6.99 -9.41
CA VAL A 100 -10.88 -5.69 -9.63
C VAL A 100 -9.39 -5.87 -9.91
N LEU A 101 -8.68 -6.72 -9.17
CA LEU A 101 -7.25 -6.90 -9.36
C LEU A 101 -6.93 -7.78 -10.58
N VAL A 102 -7.52 -8.97 -10.65
CA VAL A 102 -7.26 -9.97 -11.70
C VAL A 102 -7.36 -9.38 -13.12
N PRO A 103 -8.37 -8.54 -13.46
CA PRO A 103 -8.45 -7.91 -14.78
C PRO A 103 -7.28 -6.98 -15.13
N THR A 104 -6.48 -6.55 -14.14
CA THR A 104 -5.32 -5.67 -14.34
C THR A 104 -4.00 -6.44 -14.47
N LEU A 105 -4.01 -7.75 -14.21
CA LEU A 105 -2.82 -8.58 -14.20
C LEU A 105 -2.45 -9.10 -15.58
N ARG A 106 -1.17 -9.38 -15.75
CA ARG A 106 -0.57 -9.96 -16.95
C ARG A 106 0.07 -11.31 -16.60
N PRO A 107 0.09 -12.30 -17.49
CA PRO A 107 0.82 -13.54 -17.26
C PRO A 107 2.30 -13.26 -16.90
N GLY A 108 2.79 -13.90 -15.84
CA GLY A 108 4.13 -13.69 -15.30
C GLY A 108 4.27 -12.52 -14.33
N ASP A 109 3.18 -11.82 -13.98
CA ASP A 109 3.22 -10.85 -12.89
C ASP A 109 3.45 -11.54 -11.54
N ILE A 110 4.15 -10.84 -10.64
CA ILE A 110 4.39 -11.27 -9.27
C ILE A 110 3.63 -10.33 -8.35
N VAL A 111 2.54 -10.84 -7.79
CA VAL A 111 1.72 -10.13 -6.80
C VAL A 111 2.34 -10.35 -5.43
N ILE A 112 2.72 -9.27 -4.77
CA ILE A 112 3.41 -9.30 -3.47
C ILE A 112 2.51 -8.67 -2.41
N LEU A 113 2.26 -9.41 -1.34
CA LEU A 113 1.42 -9.05 -0.20
C LEU A 113 2.20 -9.17 1.12
N ASP A 114 1.68 -8.56 2.16
CA ASP A 114 2.11 -8.88 3.51
C ASP A 114 1.54 -10.25 3.99
N ASN A 115 1.95 -10.67 5.17
CA ASN A 115 1.56 -11.96 5.74
C ASN A 115 0.25 -11.93 6.56
N LEU A 116 -0.70 -11.04 6.29
CA LEU A 116 -1.99 -11.06 6.96
C LEU A 116 -2.78 -12.33 6.62
N SER A 117 -3.55 -12.83 7.57
CA SER A 117 -4.32 -14.08 7.40
C SER A 117 -5.36 -13.99 6.28
N CYS A 118 -5.99 -12.83 6.09
CA CYS A 118 -6.96 -12.61 5.02
C CYS A 118 -6.34 -12.73 3.61
N HIS A 119 -5.03 -12.48 3.47
CA HIS A 119 -4.29 -12.59 2.21
C HIS A 119 -3.88 -14.02 1.86
N GLN A 120 -3.92 -14.93 2.81
CA GLN A 120 -3.47 -16.32 2.64
C GLN A 120 -4.60 -17.26 2.19
N SER A 121 -5.74 -16.73 1.75
CA SER A 121 -6.87 -17.52 1.24
C SER A 121 -6.47 -18.36 0.02
N PRO A 122 -6.79 -19.67 0.00
CA PRO A 122 -6.60 -20.51 -1.18
C PRO A 122 -7.32 -19.98 -2.43
N ALA A 123 -8.48 -19.33 -2.25
CA ALA A 123 -9.23 -18.73 -3.35
C ALA A 123 -8.45 -17.58 -4.01
N VAL A 124 -7.81 -16.71 -3.20
CA VAL A 124 -6.93 -15.64 -3.71
C VAL A 124 -5.79 -16.23 -4.54
N ARG A 125 -5.11 -17.24 -4.03
CA ARG A 125 -4.03 -17.92 -4.76
C ARG A 125 -4.52 -18.49 -6.08
N HIS A 126 -5.64 -19.23 -6.05
CA HIS A 126 -6.21 -19.83 -7.25
C HIS A 126 -6.59 -18.79 -8.32
N ALA A 127 -7.23 -17.68 -7.90
CA ALA A 127 -7.60 -16.59 -8.81
C ALA A 127 -6.38 -15.96 -9.52
N LEU A 128 -5.28 -15.77 -8.79
CA LEU A 128 -4.04 -15.21 -9.36
C LEU A 128 -3.34 -16.21 -10.30
N GLU A 129 -3.23 -17.47 -9.88
CA GLU A 129 -2.61 -18.54 -10.69
C GLU A 129 -3.40 -18.81 -11.98
N ALA A 130 -4.73 -18.69 -11.97
CA ALA A 130 -5.59 -18.88 -13.13
C ALA A 130 -5.29 -17.89 -14.28
N VAL A 131 -4.74 -16.71 -13.98
CA VAL A 131 -4.31 -15.71 -14.97
C VAL A 131 -2.80 -15.72 -15.21
N GLY A 132 -2.09 -16.73 -14.72
CA GLY A 132 -0.66 -16.87 -14.86
C GLY A 132 0.18 -15.92 -14.01
N ALA A 133 -0.38 -15.35 -12.95
CA ALA A 133 0.34 -14.55 -11.98
C ALA A 133 0.82 -15.40 -10.79
N HIS A 134 1.87 -14.94 -10.12
CA HIS A 134 2.47 -15.60 -8.97
C HIS A 134 2.19 -14.83 -7.68
N LEU A 135 1.82 -15.53 -6.61
CA LEU A 135 1.60 -14.93 -5.30
C LEU A 135 2.83 -15.12 -4.41
N TRP A 136 3.40 -14.01 -3.95
CA TRP A 136 4.53 -13.98 -3.02
C TRP A 136 4.14 -13.19 -1.77
N PHE A 137 4.86 -13.46 -0.67
CA PHE A 137 4.67 -12.74 0.59
C PHE A 137 5.97 -12.08 1.04
N LEU A 138 5.86 -10.83 1.51
CA LEU A 138 6.95 -10.13 2.16
C LEU A 138 7.36 -10.86 3.44
N PRO A 139 8.62 -10.76 3.87
CA PRO A 139 9.00 -11.17 5.21
C PRO A 139 8.13 -10.46 6.27
N LYS A 140 7.80 -11.15 7.35
CA LYS A 140 7.03 -10.55 8.44
C LYS A 140 7.67 -9.25 8.95
N TYR A 141 6.85 -8.30 9.39
CA TYR A 141 7.28 -7.01 9.93
C TYR A 141 8.18 -6.19 8.99
N SER A 142 7.90 -6.22 7.69
CA SER A 142 8.76 -5.62 6.66
C SER A 142 8.05 -4.59 5.77
N PRO A 143 7.37 -3.58 6.32
CA PRO A 143 6.73 -2.53 5.53
C PRO A 143 7.76 -1.71 4.73
N ASP A 144 9.02 -1.69 5.16
CA ASP A 144 10.14 -1.03 4.45
C ASP A 144 10.48 -1.69 3.10
N PHE A 145 10.00 -2.91 2.85
CA PHE A 145 10.08 -3.56 1.54
C PHE A 145 8.83 -3.37 0.70
N ASN A 146 7.81 -2.68 1.21
CA ASN A 146 6.58 -2.44 0.48
C ASN A 146 6.51 -0.99 -0.04
N PRO A 147 6.81 -0.72 -1.33
CA PRO A 147 6.80 0.63 -1.90
C PRO A 147 5.41 1.30 -1.88
N ILE A 148 4.31 0.57 -1.79
CA ILE A 148 2.96 1.14 -1.71
C ILE A 148 2.75 1.93 -0.41
N GLU A 149 3.48 1.63 0.65
CA GLU A 149 3.44 2.38 1.91
C GLU A 149 3.85 3.85 1.72
N LEU A 150 4.77 4.12 0.80
CA LEU A 150 5.15 5.50 0.42
C LEU A 150 4.02 6.22 -0.31
N CYS A 151 3.28 5.51 -1.16
CA CYS A 151 2.06 6.03 -1.78
C CYS A 151 1.01 6.37 -0.71
N PHE A 152 0.78 5.48 0.25
CA PHE A 152 -0.17 5.71 1.33
C PHE A 152 0.24 6.86 2.26
N ALA A 153 1.53 7.03 2.50
CA ALA A 153 2.04 8.18 3.25
C ALA A 153 1.71 9.51 2.53
N LYS A 154 1.93 9.59 1.21
CA LYS A 154 1.56 10.75 0.38
C LYS A 154 0.04 10.94 0.35
N LEU A 155 -0.74 9.88 0.12
CA LEU A 155 -2.20 9.94 0.13
C LEU A 155 -2.74 10.49 1.45
N LYS A 156 -2.27 9.96 2.58
CA LYS A 156 -2.64 10.46 3.91
C LYS A 156 -2.24 11.92 4.13
N ALA A 157 -1.12 12.39 3.58
CA ALA A 157 -0.73 13.79 3.65
C ALA A 157 -1.69 14.70 2.85
N ILE A 158 -2.13 14.26 1.67
CA ILE A 158 -3.12 14.97 0.84
C ILE A 158 -4.48 15.03 1.55
N LEU A 159 -4.96 13.90 2.08
CA LEU A 159 -6.22 13.85 2.82
C LEU A 159 -6.22 14.76 4.06
N ARG A 160 -5.10 14.81 4.81
CA ARG A 160 -4.93 15.76 5.91
C ARG A 160 -4.99 17.21 5.44
N ALA A 161 -4.37 17.50 4.31
CA ALA A 161 -4.39 18.87 3.74
C ALA A 161 -5.77 19.26 3.23
N ALA A 162 -6.51 18.31 2.63
CA ALA A 162 -7.87 18.51 2.12
C ALA A 162 -8.91 18.66 3.25
N ARG A 163 -8.59 18.29 4.50
CA ARG A 163 -9.51 18.37 5.64
C ARG A 163 -10.84 17.65 5.40
N CYS A 164 -10.79 16.47 4.77
CA CYS A 164 -11.99 15.68 4.50
C CYS A 164 -12.75 15.35 5.81
N ARG A 165 -14.04 15.71 5.88
CA ARG A 165 -14.87 15.58 7.09
C ARG A 165 -15.95 14.50 6.97
N THR A 166 -16.25 14.04 5.76
CA THR A 166 -17.23 13.00 5.50
C THR A 166 -16.60 11.84 4.73
N VAL A 167 -17.24 10.69 4.77
CA VAL A 167 -16.80 9.49 4.03
C VAL A 167 -16.77 9.79 2.53
N GLU A 168 -17.77 10.46 2.01
CA GLU A 168 -17.91 10.82 0.60
C GLU A 168 -16.76 11.72 0.14
N THR A 169 -16.39 12.72 0.95
CA THR A 169 -15.27 13.62 0.62
C THR A 169 -13.92 12.90 0.68
N ILE A 170 -13.75 11.90 1.57
CA ILE A 170 -12.58 11.03 1.60
C ILE A 170 -12.52 10.22 0.29
N TRP A 171 -13.60 9.57 -0.10
CA TRP A 171 -13.65 8.73 -1.31
C TRP A 171 -13.38 9.55 -2.57
N GLN A 172 -14.02 10.69 -2.71
CA GLN A 172 -13.80 11.62 -3.83
C GLN A 172 -12.33 12.08 -3.89
N THR A 173 -11.76 12.45 -2.74
CA THR A 173 -10.35 12.90 -2.68
C THR A 173 -9.40 11.76 -3.03
N ILE A 174 -9.65 10.53 -2.57
CA ILE A 174 -8.87 9.35 -2.96
C ILE A 174 -8.90 9.19 -4.49
N GLY A 175 -10.09 9.20 -5.11
CA GLY A 175 -10.24 9.09 -6.56
C GLY A 175 -9.45 10.15 -7.32
N GLN A 176 -9.51 11.42 -6.87
CA GLN A 176 -8.76 12.53 -7.46
C GLN A 176 -7.24 12.44 -7.25
N CYS A 177 -6.80 11.66 -6.26
CA CYS A 177 -5.36 11.49 -5.97
C CYS A 177 -4.70 10.43 -6.83
N ILE A 178 -5.44 9.40 -7.31
CA ILE A 178 -4.86 8.28 -8.07
C ILE A 178 -4.01 8.77 -9.26
N PRO A 179 -4.49 9.68 -10.14
CA PRO A 179 -3.69 10.17 -11.27
C PRO A 179 -2.46 11.00 -10.87
N ARG A 180 -2.32 11.38 -9.60
CA ARG A 180 -1.19 12.17 -9.09
C ARG A 180 0.03 11.31 -8.74
N PHE A 181 -0.07 9.99 -8.85
CA PHE A 181 1.06 9.07 -8.70
C PHE A 181 1.64 8.77 -10.08
N SER A 182 2.62 9.58 -10.50
CA SER A 182 3.27 9.40 -11.79
C SER A 182 4.18 8.18 -11.83
N ALA A 183 4.42 7.63 -13.02
CA ALA A 183 5.36 6.52 -13.21
C ALA A 183 6.76 6.84 -12.68
N ALA A 184 7.27 8.05 -12.89
CA ALA A 184 8.58 8.48 -12.38
C ALA A 184 8.64 8.42 -10.85
N GLU A 185 7.57 8.83 -10.16
CA GLU A 185 7.47 8.78 -8.71
C GLU A 185 7.36 7.32 -8.20
N CYS A 186 6.51 6.51 -8.84
CA CYS A 186 6.37 5.09 -8.48
C CYS A 186 7.69 4.35 -8.63
N GLN A 187 8.43 4.57 -9.72
CA GLN A 187 9.77 4.00 -9.90
C GLN A 187 10.74 4.38 -8.76
N GLN A 188 10.66 5.62 -8.24
CA GLN A 188 11.47 6.01 -7.08
C GLN A 188 11.08 5.24 -5.81
N TYR A 189 9.79 4.98 -5.61
CA TYR A 189 9.32 4.16 -4.49
C TYR A 189 9.87 2.72 -4.57
N PHE A 190 9.82 2.11 -5.76
CA PHE A 190 10.41 0.79 -5.98
C PHE A 190 11.92 0.78 -5.70
N ARG A 191 12.66 1.76 -6.23
CA ARG A 191 14.12 1.89 -5.97
C ARG A 191 14.42 2.08 -4.48
N HIS A 192 13.63 2.88 -3.78
CA HIS A 192 13.78 3.12 -2.34
C HIS A 192 13.65 1.82 -1.53
N CYS A 193 12.76 0.92 -1.93
CA CYS A 193 12.53 -0.37 -1.28
C CYS A 193 13.46 -1.50 -1.79
N GLY A 194 14.43 -1.18 -2.67
CA GLY A 194 15.44 -2.13 -3.15
C GLY A 194 15.07 -2.89 -4.42
N TYR A 195 13.96 -2.55 -5.08
CA TYR A 195 13.58 -3.11 -6.38
C TYR A 195 14.17 -2.23 -7.50
N SER A 196 15.40 -2.47 -7.83
CA SER A 196 16.04 -1.85 -9.00
C SER A 196 16.34 -2.97 -9.99
N ALA A 197 15.90 -2.84 -11.23
CA ALA A 197 16.43 -3.71 -12.28
C ALA A 197 17.96 -3.62 -12.20
N ALA A 198 18.62 -4.71 -11.88
CA ALA A 198 20.04 -4.79 -12.07
C ALA A 198 20.29 -4.41 -13.53
N ALA A 199 21.10 -3.38 -13.77
CA ALA A 199 21.52 -3.05 -15.13
C ALA A 199 22.00 -4.37 -15.73
N VAL A 200 21.29 -4.85 -16.76
CA VAL A 200 21.77 -5.99 -17.54
C VAL A 200 23.12 -5.55 -18.04
N ARG A 201 24.17 -6.08 -17.42
CA ARG A 201 25.52 -5.90 -17.93
C ARG A 201 25.57 -6.69 -19.23
N SER A 202 25.38 -5.98 -20.33
CA SER A 202 25.69 -6.44 -21.68
C SER A 202 27.19 -6.73 -21.83
#